data_fbee50d28154c936a0ceba7311d3d1d3
#
_entry.id   fbee50d28154c936a0ceba7311d3d1d3
#
_cell.length_a   1.000
_cell.length_b   1.000
_cell.length_c   1.000
_cell.angle_alpha   90.00
_cell.angle_beta   90.00
_cell.angle_gamma   90.00
#
_symmetry.space_group_name_H-M   'P 1'
#
loop_
_entity.id
_entity.type
_entity.pdbx_description
1 polymer ?
#
loop_
_entity_poly.entity_id
_entity_poly.type
_entity_poly.pdbx_seq_one_letter_code
_entity_poly.pdbx_strand_id
1 'polypeptide(L)'
;CIRDRFYTRLDDVFALRDIEDTADGGKIKERYNGSGATVRGLNAEGRAVFTRWFELQAGVTWQRSRYVEPEYWSEDKTVPPVRRMFRTPDLYGYFTASLKPLRNFTADVTGTCTGEMLVQHMAGSGVERDVAVTTPAFCDVNLRLAYDLRVYKEITLQLYGGVQNLFNAYQKDFDKGVDRDSGYIYGPSLPRSWFIGAKVSF
;
A
#
# COMPACT_ATOMS: atom_id res chain seq x y z
N CYS A 1 21.54 7.62 7.21
CA CYS A 1 21.26 6.47 6.35
C CYS A 1 21.16 5.22 7.21
N ILE A 2 20.07 4.49 7.09
CA ILE A 2 19.81 3.23 7.80
C ILE A 2 19.82 2.13 6.75
N ARG A 3 20.43 0.97 7.08
CA ARG A 3 20.47 -0.22 6.22
C ARG A 3 20.29 -1.43 7.11
N ASP A 4 19.21 -2.15 6.90
CA ASP A 4 18.87 -3.31 7.69
C ASP A 4 18.72 -4.56 6.81
N ARG A 5 19.17 -5.69 7.33
CA ARG A 5 18.80 -7.02 6.84
C ARG A 5 17.86 -7.65 7.85
N PHE A 6 16.80 -8.22 7.37
CA PHE A 6 15.87 -8.93 8.23
C PHE A 6 15.56 -10.31 7.70
N TYR A 7 15.32 -11.20 8.65
CA TYR A 7 14.82 -12.54 8.42
C TYR A 7 13.82 -12.85 9.52
N THR A 8 12.59 -13.14 9.14
CA THR A 8 11.52 -13.52 10.04
C THR A 8 11.00 -14.87 9.60
N ARG A 9 10.91 -15.81 10.53
CA ARG A 9 10.20 -17.07 10.37
C ARG A 9 8.94 -17.01 11.21
N LEU A 10 7.85 -17.35 10.60
CA LEU A 10 6.55 -17.49 11.23
C LEU A 10 6.22 -18.97 11.21
N ASP A 11 6.09 -19.55 12.39
CA ASP A 11 5.64 -20.93 12.56
C ASP A 11 4.14 -20.88 12.90
N ASP A 12 3.37 -21.90 12.52
CA ASP A 12 1.94 -22.02 12.84
C ASP A 12 1.10 -20.80 12.39
N VAL A 13 1.32 -20.31 11.19
CA VAL A 13 0.56 -19.17 10.64
C VAL A 13 -0.90 -19.56 10.54
N PHE A 14 -1.78 -18.74 11.11
CA PHE A 14 -3.21 -18.99 11.02
C PHE A 14 -3.68 -18.91 9.56
N ALA A 15 -4.29 -20.00 9.12
CA ALA A 15 -4.98 -20.10 7.84
C ALA A 15 -6.47 -20.35 8.06
N LEU A 16 -7.27 -20.02 7.07
CA LEU A 16 -8.72 -20.25 7.06
C LEU A 16 -9.05 -21.19 5.92
N ARG A 17 -9.86 -22.19 6.19
CA ARG A 17 -10.46 -23.04 5.16
C ARG A 17 -11.95 -23.14 5.39
N ASP A 18 -12.70 -23.25 4.33
CA ASP A 18 -14.14 -23.54 4.42
C ASP A 18 -14.29 -25.07 4.63
N ILE A 19 -15.14 -25.45 5.59
CA ILE A 19 -15.35 -26.86 5.94
C ILE A 19 -16.68 -27.34 5.39
N GLU A 20 -17.72 -26.51 5.46
CA GLU A 20 -19.09 -26.92 5.13
C GLU A 20 -19.94 -25.70 4.75
N ASP A 21 -20.86 -25.91 3.82
CA ASP A 21 -21.89 -24.92 3.49
C ASP A 21 -23.10 -25.15 4.41
N THR A 22 -23.60 -24.08 5.00
CA THR A 22 -24.83 -24.15 5.81
C THR A 22 -26.05 -24.16 4.91
N ALA A 23 -27.15 -24.76 5.39
CA ALA A 23 -28.41 -24.90 4.63
C ALA A 23 -29.06 -23.56 4.24
N ASP A 24 -28.68 -22.48 4.89
CA ASP A 24 -29.11 -21.09 4.64
C ASP A 24 -28.14 -20.30 3.71
N GLY A 25 -27.17 -20.98 3.11
CA GLY A 25 -26.18 -20.37 2.19
C GLY A 25 -25.00 -19.71 2.87
N GLY A 26 -24.83 -19.89 4.17
CA GLY A 26 -23.64 -19.48 4.91
C GLY A 26 -22.49 -20.47 4.75
N LYS A 27 -21.27 -20.05 5.10
CA LYS A 27 -20.07 -20.90 5.07
C LYS A 27 -19.45 -21.03 6.45
N ILE A 28 -19.18 -22.25 6.88
CA ILE A 28 -18.46 -22.54 8.11
C ILE A 28 -16.97 -22.52 7.80
N LYS A 29 -16.25 -21.59 8.42
CA LYS A 29 -14.80 -21.45 8.26
C LYS A 29 -14.05 -21.98 9.48
N GLU A 30 -13.11 -22.88 9.23
CA GLU A 30 -12.18 -23.36 10.24
C GLU A 30 -10.91 -22.50 10.21
N ARG A 31 -10.45 -22.09 11.38
CA ARG A 31 -9.11 -21.54 11.55
C ARG A 31 -8.17 -22.65 12.00
N TYR A 32 -7.10 -22.86 11.27
CA TYR A 32 -6.10 -23.89 11.57
C TYR A 32 -4.69 -23.32 11.49
N ASN A 33 -3.72 -24.06 12.01
CA ASN A 33 -2.31 -23.72 11.90
C ASN A 33 -1.75 -24.26 10.59
N GLY A 34 -1.34 -23.35 9.70
CA GLY A 34 -0.70 -23.70 8.44
C GLY A 34 0.80 -24.00 8.60
N SER A 35 1.47 -24.27 7.50
CA SER A 35 2.88 -24.71 7.45
C SER A 35 3.90 -23.64 7.86
N GLY A 36 3.46 -22.42 8.14
CA GLY A 36 4.32 -21.30 8.42
C GLY A 36 4.79 -20.54 7.19
N ALA A 37 5.55 -19.47 7.43
CA ALA A 37 6.07 -18.61 6.38
C ALA A 37 7.44 -18.03 6.72
N THR A 38 8.17 -17.61 5.70
CA THR A 38 9.44 -16.89 5.84
C THR A 38 9.36 -15.55 5.13
N VAL A 39 9.82 -14.50 5.80
CA VAL A 39 9.97 -13.17 5.24
C VAL A 39 11.42 -12.74 5.42
N ARG A 40 12.09 -12.41 4.33
CA ARG A 40 13.48 -11.95 4.36
C ARG A 40 13.69 -10.80 3.40
N GLY A 41 14.55 -9.87 3.76
CA GLY A 41 14.76 -8.72 2.91
C GLY A 41 15.85 -7.77 3.37
N LEU A 42 15.89 -6.67 2.64
CA LEU A 42 16.78 -5.55 2.88
C LEU A 42 15.91 -4.28 2.95
N ASN A 43 16.22 -3.44 3.91
CA ASN A 43 15.67 -2.11 4.03
C ASN A 43 16.78 -1.08 3.94
N ALA A 44 16.56 -0.02 3.17
CA ALA A 44 17.46 1.11 3.09
C ALA A 44 16.66 2.40 3.19
N GLU A 45 17.05 3.27 4.10
CA GLU A 45 16.45 4.57 4.32
C GLU A 45 17.55 5.64 4.40
N GLY A 46 17.30 6.79 3.81
CA GLY A 46 18.21 7.91 3.83
C GLY A 46 17.50 9.25 3.80
N ARG A 47 18.11 10.23 4.44
CA ARG A 47 17.73 11.64 4.38
C ARG A 47 18.97 12.44 3.99
N ALA A 48 18.81 13.32 3.00
CA ALA A 48 19.87 14.19 2.52
C ALA A 48 19.35 15.63 2.36
N VAL A 49 20.10 16.57 2.89
CA VAL A 49 19.91 18.00 2.65
C VAL A 49 20.93 18.41 1.59
N PHE A 50 20.49 18.51 0.33
CA PHE A 50 21.37 18.84 -0.78
C PHE A 50 21.73 20.32 -0.83
N THR A 51 20.76 21.14 -0.47
CA THR A 51 20.92 22.60 -0.39
C THR A 51 20.05 23.16 0.74
N ARG A 52 20.22 24.44 1.09
CA ARG A 52 19.36 25.13 2.06
C ARG A 52 17.87 25.17 1.66
N TRP A 53 17.56 24.88 0.41
CA TRP A 53 16.21 24.93 -0.16
C TRP A 53 15.70 23.58 -0.64
N PHE A 54 16.53 22.50 -0.62
CA PHE A 54 16.11 21.17 -1.05
C PHE A 54 16.56 20.07 -0.10
N GLU A 55 15.60 19.32 0.37
CA GLU A 55 15.76 18.14 1.22
C GLU A 55 15.02 16.96 0.61
N LEU A 56 15.62 15.79 0.65
CA LEU A 56 15.02 14.53 0.22
C LEU A 56 15.18 13.48 1.32
N GLN A 57 14.08 12.82 1.68
CA GLN A 57 14.06 11.59 2.43
C GLN A 57 13.47 10.49 1.55
N ALA A 58 14.05 9.31 1.55
CA ALA A 58 13.53 8.17 0.81
C ALA A 58 13.88 6.88 1.53
N GLY A 59 12.98 5.91 1.42
CA GLY A 59 13.16 4.55 1.93
C GLY A 59 12.69 3.54 0.90
N VAL A 60 13.41 2.42 0.80
CA VAL A 60 13.07 1.30 -0.07
C VAL A 60 13.26 -0.01 0.69
N THR A 61 12.32 -0.90 0.54
CA THR A 61 12.36 -2.26 1.07
C THR A 61 12.25 -3.23 -0.08
N TRP A 62 13.22 -4.13 -0.17
CA TRP A 62 13.14 -5.31 -1.02
C TRP A 62 13.02 -6.55 -0.14
N GLN A 63 12.01 -7.38 -0.38
CA GLN A 63 11.74 -8.55 0.42
C GLN A 63 11.28 -9.75 -0.41
N ARG A 64 11.37 -10.92 0.19
CA ARG A 64 10.73 -12.14 -0.28
C ARG A 64 9.91 -12.76 0.83
N SER A 65 8.62 -12.90 0.59
CA SER A 65 7.65 -13.50 1.50
C SER A 65 7.11 -14.81 0.90
N ARG A 66 7.37 -15.94 1.57
CA ARG A 66 7.04 -17.26 1.04
C ARG A 66 6.48 -18.15 2.15
N TYR A 67 5.44 -18.90 1.83
CA TYR A 67 5.01 -20.04 2.63
C TYR A 67 6.09 -21.14 2.61
N VAL A 68 6.24 -21.85 3.72
CA VAL A 68 7.19 -22.97 3.84
C VAL A 68 6.78 -24.10 2.89
N GLU A 69 5.49 -24.42 2.87
CA GLU A 69 4.86 -25.32 1.90
C GLU A 69 3.87 -24.55 1.02
N PRO A 70 3.54 -25.07 -0.18
CA PRO A 70 2.50 -24.44 -1.00
C PRO A 70 1.18 -24.38 -0.25
N GLU A 71 0.57 -23.20 -0.16
CA GLU A 71 -0.70 -22.99 0.54
C GLU A 71 -1.86 -23.10 -0.44
N TYR A 72 -2.86 -23.93 -0.08
CA TYR A 72 -4.13 -24.04 -0.77
C TYR A 72 -5.04 -22.92 -0.24
N TRP A 73 -5.36 -21.99 -1.08
CA TRP A 73 -6.08 -20.76 -0.72
C TRP A 73 -7.51 -20.69 -1.29
N SER A 74 -7.86 -21.62 -2.17
CA SER A 74 -9.18 -21.77 -2.79
C SER A 74 -9.81 -23.08 -2.35
N GLU A 75 -11.14 -23.13 -2.29
CA GLU A 75 -11.91 -24.36 -2.09
C GLU A 75 -11.87 -25.26 -3.33
N ASP A 76 -11.75 -24.65 -4.50
CA ASP A 76 -11.59 -25.39 -5.74
C ASP A 76 -10.20 -25.98 -5.82
N LYS A 77 -10.11 -27.30 -5.60
CA LYS A 77 -8.87 -28.07 -5.63
C LYS A 77 -8.19 -28.08 -7.01
N THR A 78 -8.85 -27.61 -8.06
CA THR A 78 -8.23 -27.45 -9.38
C THR A 78 -7.37 -26.17 -9.45
N VAL A 79 -7.55 -25.24 -8.51
CA VAL A 79 -6.74 -24.04 -8.39
C VAL A 79 -5.40 -24.40 -7.76
N PRO A 80 -4.26 -24.10 -8.42
CA PRO A 80 -2.96 -24.48 -7.91
C PRO A 80 -2.62 -23.75 -6.61
N PRO A 81 -1.97 -24.44 -5.64
CA PRO A 81 -1.49 -23.82 -4.44
C PRO A 81 -0.35 -22.83 -4.73
N VAL A 82 -0.16 -21.87 -3.85
CA VAL A 82 0.85 -20.81 -4.02
C VAL A 82 1.89 -20.85 -2.89
N ARG A 83 3.14 -20.51 -3.23
CA ARG A 83 4.19 -20.27 -2.23
C ARG A 83 4.42 -18.81 -1.93
N ARG A 84 4.07 -17.90 -2.86
CA ARG A 84 4.19 -16.48 -2.64
C ARG A 84 3.04 -16.04 -1.72
N MET A 85 3.38 -15.32 -0.65
CA MET A 85 2.35 -14.80 0.25
C MET A 85 1.51 -13.74 -0.48
N PHE A 86 0.21 -13.80 -0.25
CA PHE A 86 -0.71 -12.81 -0.77
C PHE A 86 -0.51 -11.44 -0.10
N ARG A 87 -0.78 -10.39 -0.85
CA ARG A 87 -0.76 -8.98 -0.39
C ARG A 87 0.56 -8.53 0.21
N THR A 88 1.65 -9.16 -0.24
CA THR A 88 3.01 -8.84 0.18
C THR A 88 3.85 -8.49 -1.04
N PRO A 89 4.03 -7.20 -1.36
CA PRO A 89 4.88 -6.79 -2.47
C PRO A 89 6.34 -7.14 -2.20
N ASP A 90 7.06 -7.58 -3.23
CA ASP A 90 8.49 -7.89 -3.10
C ASP A 90 9.35 -6.60 -3.07
N LEU A 91 8.81 -5.48 -3.56
CA LEU A 91 9.47 -4.16 -3.56
C LEU A 91 8.47 -3.08 -3.20
N TYR A 92 8.80 -2.23 -2.23
CA TYR A 92 8.01 -1.04 -1.93
C TYR A 92 8.89 0.05 -1.33
N GLY A 93 8.39 1.27 -1.34
CA GLY A 93 9.15 2.38 -0.80
C GLY A 93 8.36 3.67 -0.73
N TYR A 94 9.00 4.68 -0.19
CA TYR A 94 8.44 6.01 -0.05
C TYR A 94 9.50 7.07 -0.30
N PHE A 95 9.05 8.26 -0.60
CA PHE A 95 9.91 9.45 -0.61
C PHE A 95 9.16 10.70 -0.15
N THR A 96 9.91 11.62 0.39
CA THR A 96 9.47 12.98 0.73
C THR A 96 10.52 13.95 0.22
N ALA A 97 10.14 14.80 -0.72
CA ALA A 97 10.98 15.87 -1.24
C ALA A 97 10.41 17.22 -0.79
N SER A 98 11.17 17.98 -0.02
CA SER A 98 10.78 19.31 0.46
C SER A 98 11.63 20.38 -0.23
N LEU A 99 10.93 21.32 -0.88
CA LEU A 99 11.51 22.45 -1.59
C LEU A 99 11.11 23.75 -0.90
N LYS A 100 12.09 24.55 -0.51
CA LYS A 100 11.93 25.86 0.13
C LYS A 100 12.69 26.94 -0.67
N PRO A 101 12.29 27.23 -1.92
CA PRO A 101 13.01 28.17 -2.76
C PRO A 101 12.98 29.59 -2.22
N LEU A 102 11.96 29.94 -1.44
CA LEU A 102 11.78 31.20 -0.74
C LEU A 102 11.59 30.95 0.76
N ARG A 103 11.86 31.97 1.58
CA ARG A 103 11.75 31.86 3.05
C ARG A 103 10.32 31.55 3.54
N ASN A 104 9.34 31.95 2.80
CA ASN A 104 7.91 31.86 3.14
C ASN A 104 7.13 30.91 2.24
N PHE A 105 7.79 30.16 1.35
CA PHE A 105 7.15 29.21 0.46
C PHE A 105 7.75 27.83 0.62
N THR A 106 6.88 26.83 0.74
CA THR A 106 7.25 25.41 0.82
C THR A 106 6.43 24.63 -0.20
N ALA A 107 7.11 23.75 -0.93
CA ALA A 107 6.50 22.74 -1.77
C ALA A 107 6.98 21.36 -1.33
N ASP A 108 6.06 20.51 -0.91
CA ASP A 108 6.33 19.14 -0.49
C ASP A 108 5.74 18.17 -1.51
N VAL A 109 6.57 17.25 -1.99
CA VAL A 109 6.14 16.13 -2.81
C VAL A 109 6.39 14.86 -2.02
N THR A 110 5.35 14.10 -1.78
CA THR A 110 5.44 12.80 -1.08
C THR A 110 4.96 11.69 -1.99
N GLY A 111 5.55 10.53 -1.88
CA GLY A 111 5.11 9.38 -2.65
C GLY A 111 5.30 8.08 -1.90
N THR A 112 4.34 7.17 -2.09
CA THR A 112 4.43 5.78 -1.66
C THR A 112 4.27 4.89 -2.90
N CYS A 113 5.28 4.08 -3.17
CA CYS A 113 5.30 3.17 -4.31
C CYS A 113 5.23 1.73 -3.81
N THR A 114 4.33 0.96 -4.40
CA THR A 114 4.14 -0.47 -4.13
C THR A 114 4.38 -1.24 -5.42
N GLY A 115 5.28 -2.20 -5.37
CA GLY A 115 5.56 -3.11 -6.47
C GLY A 115 4.47 -4.15 -6.67
N GLU A 116 4.69 -5.03 -7.60
CA GLU A 116 3.78 -6.13 -7.89
C GLU A 116 3.61 -7.04 -6.67
N MET A 117 2.37 -7.42 -6.41
CA MET A 117 2.03 -8.39 -5.37
C MET A 117 0.99 -9.39 -5.87
N LEU A 118 0.95 -10.55 -5.25
CA LEU A 118 -0.07 -11.55 -5.52
C LEU A 118 -1.32 -11.23 -4.69
N VAL A 119 -2.49 -11.23 -5.32
CA VAL A 119 -3.78 -11.05 -4.64
C VAL A 119 -4.74 -12.15 -5.05
N GLN A 120 -5.64 -12.50 -4.15
CA GLN A 120 -6.75 -13.41 -4.42
C GLN A 120 -7.84 -12.65 -5.15
N HIS A 121 -8.42 -13.25 -6.17
CA HIS A 121 -9.63 -12.83 -6.84
C HIS A 121 -10.59 -14.01 -6.83
N MET A 122 -11.58 -13.94 -5.95
CA MET A 122 -12.53 -15.02 -5.73
C MET A 122 -13.58 -15.03 -6.83
N ALA A 123 -14.10 -16.22 -7.14
CA ALA A 123 -15.16 -16.40 -8.10
C ALA A 123 -16.39 -15.54 -7.76
N GLY A 124 -16.96 -14.93 -8.79
CA GLY A 124 -18.08 -14.00 -8.68
C GLY A 124 -18.38 -13.28 -9.97
N SER A 125 -18.79 -12.02 -9.88
CA SER A 125 -19.14 -11.23 -11.08
C SER A 125 -17.93 -10.84 -11.95
N GLY A 126 -16.70 -10.90 -11.40
CA GLY A 126 -15.49 -10.53 -12.14
C GLY A 126 -14.80 -11.70 -12.82
N VAL A 127 -14.81 -12.87 -12.18
CA VAL A 127 -14.16 -14.09 -12.67
C VAL A 127 -15.03 -15.31 -12.40
N GLU A 128 -14.99 -16.29 -13.29
CA GLU A 128 -15.81 -17.53 -13.16
C GLU A 128 -15.26 -18.51 -12.13
N ARG A 129 -13.98 -18.41 -11.78
CA ARG A 129 -13.28 -19.25 -10.80
C ARG A 129 -12.24 -18.45 -10.04
N ASP A 130 -11.84 -18.95 -8.88
CA ASP A 130 -10.80 -18.33 -8.08
C ASP A 130 -9.47 -18.25 -8.84
N VAL A 131 -8.88 -17.06 -8.88
CA VAL A 131 -7.63 -16.80 -9.59
C VAL A 131 -6.66 -16.03 -8.71
N ALA A 132 -5.39 -16.45 -8.69
CA ALA A 132 -4.32 -15.68 -8.10
C ALA A 132 -3.80 -14.66 -9.12
N VAL A 133 -4.05 -13.38 -8.89
CA VAL A 133 -3.70 -12.29 -9.80
C VAL A 133 -2.45 -11.57 -9.32
N THR A 134 -1.51 -11.31 -10.22
CA THR A 134 -0.38 -10.42 -9.93
C THR A 134 -0.79 -8.99 -10.28
N THR A 135 -0.79 -8.10 -9.29
CA THR A 135 -1.15 -6.70 -9.48
C THR A 135 -0.05 -5.94 -10.22
N PRO A 136 -0.37 -4.89 -10.97
CA PRO A 136 0.63 -3.95 -11.43
C PRO A 136 1.27 -3.19 -10.26
N ALA A 137 2.47 -2.68 -10.46
CA ALA A 137 3.07 -1.72 -9.55
C ALA A 137 2.35 -0.37 -9.66
N PHE A 138 2.24 0.35 -8.54
CA PHE A 138 1.63 1.68 -8.51
C PHE A 138 2.34 2.60 -7.53
N CYS A 139 2.23 3.91 -7.78
CA CYS A 139 2.70 4.95 -6.88
C CYS A 139 1.59 5.95 -6.59
N ASP A 140 1.34 6.21 -5.32
CA ASP A 140 0.51 7.32 -4.84
C ASP A 140 1.43 8.51 -4.56
N VAL A 141 1.30 9.56 -5.37
CA VAL A 141 2.12 10.78 -5.25
C VAL A 141 1.23 11.95 -4.90
N ASN A 142 1.65 12.71 -3.90
CA ASN A 142 0.93 13.85 -3.36
C ASN A 142 1.78 15.12 -3.47
N LEU A 143 1.14 16.25 -3.74
CA LEU A 143 1.76 17.57 -3.77
C LEU A 143 1.06 18.49 -2.76
N ARG A 144 1.84 19.14 -1.92
CA ARG A 144 1.38 20.19 -1.02
C ARG A 144 2.20 21.47 -1.26
N LEU A 145 1.53 22.58 -1.42
CA LEU A 145 2.14 23.91 -1.48
C LEU A 145 1.67 24.70 -0.26
N ALA A 146 2.57 25.45 0.35
CA ALA A 146 2.26 26.27 1.50
C ALA A 146 2.99 27.62 1.40
N TYR A 147 2.30 28.68 1.79
CA TYR A 147 2.82 30.04 1.80
C TYR A 147 2.54 30.70 3.15
N ASP A 148 3.58 31.19 3.81
CA ASP A 148 3.51 31.84 5.12
C ASP A 148 3.46 33.35 4.94
N LEU A 149 2.36 33.96 5.42
CA LEU A 149 2.14 35.39 5.47
C LEU A 149 2.33 35.88 6.91
N ARG A 150 3.30 36.73 7.14
CA ARG A 150 3.41 37.43 8.43
C ARG A 150 2.38 38.57 8.44
N VAL A 151 1.33 38.42 9.25
CA VAL A 151 0.23 39.37 9.29
C VAL A 151 0.50 40.49 10.30
N TYR A 152 0.99 40.10 11.50
CA TYR A 152 1.27 41.10 12.56
C TYR A 152 2.24 40.51 13.57
N LYS A 153 3.33 41.22 13.90
CA LYS A 153 4.35 40.81 14.90
C LYS A 153 4.68 39.30 14.84
N GLU A 154 4.09 38.53 15.76
CA GLU A 154 4.29 37.08 15.86
C GLU A 154 3.17 36.27 15.16
N ILE A 155 2.12 36.94 14.67
CA ILE A 155 1.01 36.25 14.00
C ILE A 155 1.39 35.92 12.55
N THR A 156 1.41 34.63 12.27
CA THR A 156 1.63 34.10 10.92
C THR A 156 0.39 33.37 10.43
N LEU A 157 -0.07 33.73 9.22
CA LEU A 157 -1.10 33.03 8.48
C LEU A 157 -0.44 32.16 7.43
N GLN A 158 -0.53 30.85 7.55
CA GLN A 158 -0.13 29.92 6.49
C GLN A 158 -1.34 29.58 5.63
N LEU A 159 -1.26 29.87 4.36
CA LEU A 159 -2.20 29.35 3.35
C LEU A 159 -1.56 28.12 2.70
N TYR A 160 -2.31 27.04 2.59
CA TYR A 160 -1.82 25.83 1.95
C TYR A 160 -2.89 25.16 1.10
N GLY A 161 -2.44 24.44 0.11
CA GLY A 161 -3.30 23.63 -0.73
C GLY A 161 -2.49 22.57 -1.45
N GLY A 162 -3.18 21.64 -2.07
CA GLY A 162 -2.48 20.57 -2.75
C GLY A 162 -3.38 19.57 -3.46
N VAL A 163 -2.73 18.52 -3.92
CA VAL A 163 -3.35 17.42 -4.67
C VAL A 163 -2.91 16.12 -4.03
N GLN A 164 -3.86 15.31 -3.65
CA GLN A 164 -3.61 13.91 -3.29
C GLN A 164 -3.80 13.03 -4.52
N ASN A 165 -3.01 11.97 -4.62
CA ASN A 165 -2.98 11.06 -5.75
C ASN A 165 -2.87 11.82 -7.09
N LEU A 166 -1.80 12.59 -7.24
CA LEU A 166 -1.53 13.50 -8.36
C LEU A 166 -1.71 12.84 -9.74
N PHE A 167 -1.32 11.58 -9.88
CA PHE A 167 -1.40 10.82 -11.13
C PHE A 167 -2.71 10.04 -11.28
N ASN A 168 -3.62 10.14 -10.30
CA ASN A 168 -4.87 9.39 -10.26
C ASN A 168 -4.64 7.87 -10.41
N ALA A 169 -3.64 7.38 -9.70
CA ALA A 169 -3.28 5.96 -9.68
C ALA A 169 -4.26 5.20 -8.78
N TYR A 170 -5.13 4.40 -9.36
CA TYR A 170 -6.05 3.53 -8.64
C TYR A 170 -6.34 2.28 -9.46
N GLN A 171 -6.85 1.28 -8.78
CA GLN A 171 -7.30 0.05 -9.43
C GLN A 171 -8.41 0.34 -10.44
N LYS A 172 -8.31 -0.25 -11.64
CA LYS A 172 -9.29 -0.05 -12.72
C LYS A 172 -10.18 -1.26 -12.96
N ASP A 173 -9.76 -2.41 -12.46
CA ASP A 173 -10.30 -3.75 -12.73
C ASP A 173 -11.01 -4.38 -11.53
N PHE A 174 -11.49 -3.57 -10.58
CA PHE A 174 -12.28 -4.14 -9.47
C PHE A 174 -13.68 -4.52 -9.94
N ASP A 175 -14.21 -5.56 -9.32
CA ASP A 175 -15.52 -6.12 -9.63
C ASP A 175 -16.65 -5.15 -9.35
N LYS A 176 -17.73 -5.35 -10.08
CA LYS A 176 -18.96 -4.58 -9.95
C LYS A 176 -20.15 -5.52 -9.78
N GLY A 177 -21.21 -5.02 -9.16
CA GLY A 177 -22.44 -5.80 -8.98
C GLY A 177 -22.59 -6.42 -7.60
N VAL A 178 -23.63 -7.25 -7.47
CA VAL A 178 -24.02 -7.85 -6.18
C VAL A 178 -23.01 -8.91 -5.77
N ASP A 179 -22.59 -9.74 -6.72
CA ASP A 179 -21.69 -10.89 -6.50
C ASP A 179 -20.22 -10.53 -6.71
N ARG A 180 -19.86 -9.24 -6.53
CA ARG A 180 -18.46 -8.80 -6.65
C ARG A 180 -17.59 -9.37 -5.53
N ASP A 181 -16.36 -9.72 -5.83
CA ASP A 181 -15.36 -9.97 -4.79
C ASP A 181 -14.94 -8.65 -4.11
N SER A 182 -15.53 -8.37 -2.95
CA SER A 182 -15.21 -7.19 -2.14
C SER A 182 -13.77 -7.23 -1.58
N GLY A 183 -13.14 -8.39 -1.58
CA GLY A 183 -11.75 -8.60 -1.19
C GLY A 183 -10.75 -8.24 -2.30
N TYR A 184 -11.16 -8.21 -3.57
CA TYR A 184 -10.29 -7.89 -4.70
C TYR A 184 -10.05 -6.39 -4.83
N ILE A 185 -9.38 -5.83 -3.83
CA ILE A 185 -8.99 -4.41 -3.79
C ILE A 185 -7.49 -4.31 -3.54
N TYR A 186 -6.80 -3.55 -4.38
CA TYR A 186 -5.38 -3.22 -4.26
C TYR A 186 -5.14 -1.78 -4.76
N GLY A 187 -4.02 -1.18 -4.38
CA GLY A 187 -3.67 0.19 -4.78
C GLY A 187 -4.33 1.29 -3.93
N PRO A 188 -4.16 2.55 -4.32
CA PRO A 188 -4.76 3.68 -3.64
C PRO A 188 -6.28 3.58 -3.61
N SER A 189 -6.87 3.81 -2.44
CA SER A 189 -8.32 3.69 -2.22
C SER A 189 -9.10 4.94 -2.64
N LEU A 190 -8.42 6.08 -2.81
CA LEU A 190 -9.02 7.36 -3.14
C LEU A 190 -8.54 7.85 -4.51
N PRO A 191 -9.44 8.36 -5.35
CA PRO A 191 -9.05 9.04 -6.59
C PRO A 191 -8.33 10.35 -6.28
N ARG A 192 -7.81 11.01 -7.33
CA ARG A 192 -7.25 12.35 -7.21
C ARG A 192 -8.22 13.28 -6.50
N SER A 193 -7.72 13.94 -5.46
CA SER A 193 -8.48 14.92 -4.70
C SER A 193 -7.67 16.19 -4.46
N TRP A 194 -8.37 17.30 -4.29
CA TRP A 194 -7.80 18.63 -4.06
C TRP A 194 -8.16 19.06 -2.66
N PHE A 195 -7.26 19.77 -2.01
CA PHE A 195 -7.52 20.37 -0.71
C PHE A 195 -6.94 21.78 -0.63
N ILE A 196 -7.57 22.62 0.16
CA ILE A 196 -7.10 23.93 0.54
C ILE A 196 -7.37 24.17 2.02
N GLY A 197 -6.49 24.89 2.68
CA GLY A 197 -6.66 25.23 4.08
C GLY A 197 -5.84 26.43 4.51
N ALA A 198 -6.12 26.89 5.71
CA ALA A 198 -5.41 27.99 6.35
C ALA A 198 -5.08 27.61 7.81
N LYS A 199 -3.91 28.02 8.29
CA LYS A 199 -3.45 27.84 9.66
C LYS A 199 -2.97 29.18 10.21
N VAL A 200 -3.46 29.58 11.38
CA VAL A 200 -2.96 30.75 12.12
C VAL A 200 -2.08 30.25 13.24
N SER A 201 -0.92 30.87 13.37
CA SER A 201 0.04 30.64 14.47
C SER A 201 0.33 31.98 15.15
N PHE A 202 0.33 31.99 16.47
CA PHE A 202 0.56 33.16 17.33
C PHE A 202 1.45 32.80 18.49
#